data_2e4807c325c44af4afca4dad4b484d3c
#
_entry.id   2e4807c325c44af4afca4dad4b484d3c
#
_cell.length_a   1.000
_cell.length_b   1.000
_cell.length_c   1.000
_cell.angle_alpha   90.00
_cell.angle_beta   90.00
_cell.angle_gamma   90.00
#
_symmetry.space_group_name_H-M   'P 1'
#
loop_
_entity.id
_entity.type
_entity.pdbx_description
1 polymer ?
#
loop_
_entity_poly.entity_id
_entity_poly.type
_entity_poly.pdbx_seq_one_letter_code
_entity_poly.pdbx_strand_id
1 'polypeptide(L)'
;MSVFIVSAPSGAGKTTLNRRLVEQNDQILMSVSHTTRKPRSHEVNGKDYHFVSEQSFHEMVDKGEFIEWAKVHGAFYGTSSEELQRIKKLGKIAILEIDVQGWANTRSKLDAASIFIFPPSLKSLWSRLESRGTDSDETRWLRFCNAYEEIESADTYDFFVVNRHLDEAYVKLKSIVVDGTPDAENKLMGPKYIEKLRSEFSNSEWIAELRAKFSQ
;
A
#
# COMPACT_ATOMS: atom_id res chain seq x y z
N MET A 1 4.93 14.96 -15.33
CA MET A 1 5.37 13.73 -14.62
C MET A 1 4.13 13.08 -14.09
N SER A 2 3.96 11.81 -14.33
CA SER A 2 2.86 11.07 -13.72
C SER A 2 3.30 10.52 -12.36
N VAL A 3 2.48 10.73 -11.34
CA VAL A 3 2.68 10.20 -9.99
C VAL A 3 1.54 9.22 -9.72
N PHE A 4 1.87 8.03 -9.27
CA PHE A 4 0.90 7.03 -8.88
C PHE A 4 1.11 6.67 -7.41
N ILE A 5 0.02 6.68 -6.67
CA ILE A 5 -0.04 6.19 -5.31
C ILE A 5 -0.60 4.78 -5.36
N VAL A 6 0.12 3.83 -4.79
CA VAL A 6 -0.30 2.44 -4.71
C VAL A 6 -0.46 2.04 -3.26
N SER A 7 -1.68 1.71 -2.87
CA SER A 7 -2.02 1.23 -1.54
C SER A 7 -2.62 -0.17 -1.60
N ALA A 8 -2.50 -0.88 -0.51
CA ALA A 8 -3.09 -2.21 -0.35
C ALA A 8 -3.07 -2.61 1.12
N PRO A 9 -3.99 -3.45 1.57
CA PRO A 9 -3.92 -4.01 2.89
C PRO A 9 -2.70 -4.93 3.04
N SER A 10 -2.24 -5.03 4.29
CA SER A 10 -1.12 -5.94 4.62
C SER A 10 -1.44 -7.36 4.13
N GLY A 11 -0.54 -7.96 3.35
CA GLY A 11 -0.75 -9.30 2.77
C GLY A 11 -1.41 -9.34 1.38
N ALA A 12 -1.87 -8.22 0.82
CA ALA A 12 -2.46 -8.21 -0.53
C ALA A 12 -1.44 -8.35 -1.68
N GLY A 13 -0.13 -8.20 -1.41
CA GLY A 13 0.94 -8.41 -2.40
C GLY A 13 1.41 -7.13 -3.10
N LYS A 14 1.15 -5.96 -2.54
CA LYS A 14 1.56 -4.64 -3.05
C LYS A 14 3.03 -4.58 -3.43
N THR A 15 3.92 -4.86 -2.48
CA THR A 15 5.38 -4.77 -2.68
C THR A 15 5.88 -5.69 -3.79
N THR A 16 5.32 -6.88 -3.93
CA THR A 16 5.68 -7.82 -5.01
C THR A 16 5.30 -7.27 -6.39
N LEU A 17 4.08 -6.72 -6.49
CA LEU A 17 3.59 -6.13 -7.74
C LEU A 17 4.37 -4.87 -8.12
N ASN A 18 4.60 -3.97 -7.17
CA ASN A 18 5.34 -2.73 -7.40
C ASN A 18 6.80 -3.00 -7.78
N ARG A 19 7.45 -3.93 -7.08
CA ARG A 19 8.83 -4.35 -7.41
C ARG A 19 8.91 -4.87 -8.84
N ARG A 20 8.03 -5.79 -9.23
CA ARG A 20 7.98 -6.32 -10.58
C ARG A 20 7.71 -5.23 -11.62
N LEU A 21 6.84 -4.27 -11.30
CA LEU A 21 6.54 -3.16 -12.19
C LEU A 21 7.77 -2.31 -12.47
N VAL A 22 8.54 -1.99 -11.44
CA VAL A 22 9.78 -1.21 -11.56
C VAL A 22 10.87 -2.01 -12.28
N GLU A 23 11.07 -3.29 -11.93
CA GLU A 23 12.10 -4.15 -12.53
C GLU A 23 11.89 -4.38 -14.04
N GLN A 24 10.66 -4.35 -14.51
CA GLN A 24 10.33 -4.61 -15.91
C GLN A 24 10.06 -3.34 -16.74
N ASN A 25 10.14 -2.15 -16.13
CA ASN A 25 9.87 -0.89 -16.82
C ASN A 25 10.81 0.23 -16.38
N ASP A 26 11.85 0.47 -17.14
CA ASP A 26 12.90 1.47 -16.84
C ASP A 26 12.39 2.90 -16.67
N GLN A 27 11.21 3.20 -17.18
CA GLN A 27 10.58 4.53 -17.06
C GLN A 27 9.93 4.77 -15.68
N ILE A 28 9.93 3.79 -14.77
CA ILE A 28 9.31 3.87 -13.46
C ILE A 28 10.37 3.86 -12.36
N LEU A 29 10.15 4.65 -11.32
CA LEU A 29 10.92 4.57 -10.08
C LEU A 29 9.99 4.52 -8.87
N MET A 30 10.34 3.67 -7.90
CA MET A 30 9.78 3.75 -6.55
C MET A 30 10.32 5.00 -5.86
N SER A 31 9.46 5.73 -5.15
CA SER A 31 9.93 6.72 -4.20
C SER A 31 10.53 6.02 -2.98
N VAL A 32 11.66 6.53 -2.51
CA VAL A 32 12.31 6.05 -1.29
C VAL A 32 11.82 6.90 -0.12
N SER A 33 10.95 6.31 0.72
CA SER A 33 10.40 6.99 1.90
C SER A 33 11.40 7.02 3.04
N HIS A 34 11.25 8.00 3.93
CA HIS A 34 11.95 8.07 5.21
C HIS A 34 11.20 7.24 6.27
N THR A 35 11.93 6.62 7.19
CA THR A 35 11.34 5.92 8.33
C THR A 35 12.20 5.96 9.56
N THR A 36 11.57 6.00 10.74
CA THR A 36 12.24 5.87 12.03
C THR A 36 12.34 4.42 12.52
N ARG A 37 11.77 3.48 11.77
CA ARG A 37 11.92 2.05 12.02
C ARG A 37 13.37 1.61 11.78
N LYS A 38 13.86 0.73 12.61
CA LYS A 38 15.17 0.08 12.37
C LYS A 38 15.14 -0.73 11.06
N PRO A 39 16.25 -0.72 10.28
CA PRO A 39 16.36 -1.56 9.09
C PRO A 39 16.30 -3.04 9.42
N ARG A 40 15.69 -3.84 8.54
CA ARG A 40 15.79 -5.30 8.57
C ARG A 40 17.12 -5.74 7.98
N SER A 41 17.53 -7.00 8.21
CA SER A 41 18.84 -7.51 7.81
C SER A 41 19.15 -7.44 6.30
N HIS A 42 18.11 -7.37 5.46
CA HIS A 42 18.23 -7.33 4.00
C HIS A 42 17.93 -5.94 3.40
N GLU A 43 17.56 -4.96 4.23
CA GLU A 43 17.21 -3.62 3.77
C GLU A 43 18.43 -2.70 3.71
N VAL A 44 18.51 -1.88 2.68
CA VAL A 44 19.62 -0.98 2.39
C VAL A 44 19.14 0.46 2.50
N ASN A 45 19.88 1.25 3.30
CA ASN A 45 19.61 2.69 3.43
C ASN A 45 19.76 3.42 2.10
N GLY A 46 18.79 4.30 1.79
CA GLY A 46 18.76 5.05 0.54
C GLY A 46 18.24 4.25 -0.66
N LYS A 47 17.93 2.97 -0.47
CA LYS A 47 17.35 2.10 -1.51
C LYS A 47 15.95 1.61 -1.12
N ASP A 48 15.82 0.97 0.05
CA ASP A 48 14.53 0.49 0.55
C ASP A 48 13.80 1.58 1.33
N TYR A 49 14.55 2.28 2.19
CA TYR A 49 14.12 3.46 2.95
C TYR A 49 15.31 4.37 3.25
N HIS A 50 15.04 5.64 3.55
CA HIS A 50 15.96 6.48 4.29
C HIS A 50 15.70 6.25 5.79
N PHE A 51 16.57 5.49 6.45
CA PHE A 51 16.45 5.22 7.89
C PHE A 51 17.02 6.38 8.68
N VAL A 52 16.16 7.08 9.42
CA VAL A 52 16.50 8.28 10.18
C VAL A 52 16.11 8.15 11.65
N SER A 53 16.69 8.99 12.53
CA SER A 53 16.25 9.10 13.92
C SER A 53 14.87 9.77 14.02
N GLU A 54 14.13 9.53 15.11
CA GLU A 54 12.89 10.26 15.37
C GLU A 54 13.10 11.77 15.41
N GLN A 55 14.22 12.22 16.01
CA GLN A 55 14.56 13.64 16.05
C GLN A 55 14.70 14.21 14.64
N SER A 56 15.50 13.57 13.78
CA SER A 56 15.69 14.04 12.39
C SER A 56 14.38 14.01 11.61
N PHE A 57 13.52 13.01 11.84
CA PHE A 57 12.21 12.94 11.21
C PHE A 57 11.32 14.12 11.60
N HIS A 58 11.26 14.46 12.88
CA HIS A 58 10.49 15.61 13.36
C HIS A 58 11.04 16.94 12.87
N GLU A 59 12.36 17.09 12.79
CA GLU A 59 12.97 18.27 12.17
C GLU A 59 12.56 18.46 10.69
N MET A 60 12.44 17.36 9.94
CA MET A 60 11.92 17.38 8.55
C MET A 60 10.42 17.72 8.51
N VAL A 61 9.62 17.25 9.47
CA VAL A 61 8.20 17.60 9.59
C VAL A 61 8.06 19.12 9.83
N ASP A 62 8.81 19.65 10.78
CA ASP A 62 8.75 21.06 11.16
C ASP A 62 9.19 22.01 10.01
N LYS A 63 10.12 21.55 9.17
CA LYS A 63 10.54 22.25 7.95
C LYS A 63 9.57 22.09 6.76
N GLY A 64 8.53 21.26 6.89
CA GLY A 64 7.59 21.00 5.81
C GLY A 64 8.20 20.24 4.62
N GLU A 65 9.22 19.43 4.84
CA GLU A 65 9.94 18.69 3.80
C GLU A 65 9.15 17.48 3.27
N PHE A 66 8.16 16.98 4.05
CA PHE A 66 7.33 15.86 3.64
C PHE A 66 6.08 16.31 2.87
N ILE A 67 5.78 15.58 1.79
CA ILE A 67 4.49 15.64 1.08
C ILE A 67 3.41 14.99 1.94
N GLU A 68 3.75 13.85 2.53
CA GLU A 68 2.94 13.10 3.45
C GLU A 68 3.82 12.43 4.51
N TRP A 69 3.25 12.21 5.67
CA TRP A 69 3.84 11.35 6.70
C TRP A 69 2.74 10.78 7.59
N ALA A 70 3.01 9.60 8.16
CA ALA A 70 2.11 8.93 9.09
C ALA A 70 2.90 8.12 10.13
N LYS A 71 2.26 7.85 11.27
CA LYS A 71 2.77 6.91 12.28
C LYS A 71 2.07 5.57 12.10
N VAL A 72 2.82 4.55 11.70
CA VAL A 72 2.32 3.20 11.40
C VAL A 72 3.04 2.19 12.27
N HIS A 73 2.31 1.41 13.06
CA HIS A 73 2.87 0.39 13.97
C HIS A 73 4.02 0.89 14.85
N GLY A 74 3.91 2.12 15.36
CA GLY A 74 4.88 2.71 16.30
C GLY A 74 6.08 3.40 15.66
N ALA A 75 6.26 3.37 14.34
CA ALA A 75 7.29 4.09 13.63
C ALA A 75 6.70 5.15 12.69
N PHE A 76 7.47 6.20 12.40
CA PHE A 76 7.08 7.22 11.43
C PHE A 76 7.56 6.81 10.03
N TYR A 77 6.75 7.17 9.03
CA TYR A 77 7.03 7.00 7.61
C TYR A 77 6.65 8.29 6.89
N GLY A 78 7.42 8.72 5.88
CA GLY A 78 7.08 9.91 5.12
C GLY A 78 7.81 9.98 3.79
N THR A 79 7.14 10.55 2.79
CA THR A 79 7.69 10.78 1.47
C THR A 79 8.07 12.25 1.31
N SER A 80 9.35 12.52 1.05
CA SER A 80 9.84 13.90 0.93
C SER A 80 9.54 14.51 -0.44
N SER A 81 9.38 15.82 -0.46
CA SER A 81 9.26 16.61 -1.70
C SER A 81 10.49 16.50 -2.58
N GLU A 82 11.67 16.39 -1.97
CA GLU A 82 12.95 16.22 -2.66
C GLU A 82 12.97 14.92 -3.48
N GLU A 83 12.47 13.82 -2.92
CA GLU A 83 12.42 12.53 -3.61
C GLU A 83 11.57 12.60 -4.88
N LEU A 84 10.39 13.22 -4.83
CA LEU A 84 9.57 13.41 -6.03
C LEU A 84 10.24 14.33 -7.05
N GLN A 85 10.93 15.37 -6.58
CA GLN A 85 11.69 16.25 -7.48
C GLN A 85 12.85 15.51 -8.15
N ARG A 86 13.52 14.59 -7.44
CA ARG A 86 14.56 13.72 -7.98
C ARG A 86 14.03 12.88 -9.13
N ILE A 87 12.91 12.18 -8.91
CA ILE A 87 12.26 11.32 -9.93
C ILE A 87 11.81 12.18 -11.12
N LYS A 88 11.24 13.36 -10.86
CA LYS A 88 10.81 14.31 -11.89
C LYS A 88 11.98 14.77 -12.78
N LYS A 89 13.12 15.11 -12.18
CA LYS A 89 14.32 15.52 -12.94
C LYS A 89 14.84 14.43 -13.86
N LEU A 90 14.61 13.16 -13.50
CA LEU A 90 14.94 12.00 -14.34
C LEU A 90 13.93 11.73 -15.45
N GLY A 91 12.83 12.48 -15.54
CA GLY A 91 11.76 12.28 -16.51
C GLY A 91 10.98 11.00 -16.34
N LYS A 92 10.99 10.39 -15.13
CA LYS A 92 10.40 9.09 -14.86
C LYS A 92 9.02 9.20 -14.19
N ILE A 93 8.26 8.11 -14.22
CA ILE A 93 7.00 7.92 -13.48
C ILE A 93 7.36 7.59 -12.02
N ALA A 94 6.72 8.27 -11.06
CA ALA A 94 6.92 8.01 -9.65
C ALA A 94 5.82 7.07 -9.12
N ILE A 95 6.22 5.99 -8.44
CA ILE A 95 5.33 5.16 -7.62
C ILE A 95 5.57 5.47 -6.15
N LEU A 96 4.53 5.89 -5.44
CA LEU A 96 4.52 6.07 -3.99
C LEU A 96 3.80 4.90 -3.36
N GLU A 97 4.51 4.14 -2.53
CA GLU A 97 3.95 3.05 -1.76
C GLU A 97 3.56 3.54 -0.37
N ILE A 98 2.34 4.06 -0.24
CA ILE A 98 1.81 4.61 1.03
C ILE A 98 0.58 3.82 1.48
N ASP A 99 0.24 3.91 2.75
CA ASP A 99 -0.97 3.32 3.30
C ASP A 99 -2.21 4.21 3.09
N VAL A 100 -3.37 3.75 3.53
CA VAL A 100 -4.63 4.49 3.36
C VAL A 100 -4.66 5.80 4.13
N GLN A 101 -3.96 5.90 5.30
CA GLN A 101 -3.85 7.14 6.06
C GLN A 101 -3.00 8.16 5.31
N GLY A 102 -1.86 7.72 4.78
CA GLY A 102 -0.98 8.53 3.95
C GLY A 102 -1.72 9.05 2.72
N TRP A 103 -2.50 8.19 2.04
CA TRP A 103 -3.35 8.61 0.94
C TRP A 103 -4.37 9.67 1.35
N ALA A 104 -5.13 9.44 2.41
CA ALA A 104 -6.13 10.38 2.90
C ALA A 104 -5.53 11.78 3.18
N ASN A 105 -4.30 11.83 3.71
CA ASN A 105 -3.59 13.07 4.01
C ASN A 105 -2.99 13.76 2.77
N THR A 106 -2.84 13.02 1.67
CA THR A 106 -2.09 13.47 0.47
C THR A 106 -3.00 13.83 -0.69
N ARG A 107 -4.17 13.21 -0.81
CA ARG A 107 -5.07 13.33 -1.97
C ARG A 107 -5.45 14.77 -2.37
N SER A 108 -5.48 15.69 -1.41
CA SER A 108 -5.78 17.11 -1.68
C SER A 108 -4.55 17.95 -1.98
N LYS A 109 -3.34 17.41 -1.79
CA LYS A 109 -2.07 18.13 -1.88
C LYS A 109 -1.21 17.71 -3.07
N LEU A 110 -1.46 16.52 -3.60
CA LEU A 110 -0.66 15.93 -4.67
C LEU A 110 -1.54 15.56 -5.86
N ASP A 111 -1.21 16.08 -7.03
CA ASP A 111 -1.81 15.65 -8.29
C ASP A 111 -1.22 14.28 -8.67
N ALA A 112 -1.89 13.22 -8.24
CA ALA A 112 -1.49 11.84 -8.42
C ALA A 112 -2.72 10.96 -8.67
N ALA A 113 -2.57 9.95 -9.52
CA ALA A 113 -3.57 8.89 -9.66
C ALA A 113 -3.36 7.83 -8.56
N SER A 114 -4.44 7.36 -7.98
CA SER A 114 -4.43 6.42 -6.87
C SER A 114 -4.94 5.04 -7.27
N ILE A 115 -4.24 4.00 -6.82
CA ILE A 115 -4.54 2.60 -7.14
C ILE A 115 -4.63 1.83 -5.83
N PHE A 116 -5.73 1.11 -5.63
CA PHE A 116 -5.88 0.20 -4.52
C PHE A 116 -5.83 -1.26 -4.99
N ILE A 117 -4.97 -2.07 -4.35
CA ILE A 117 -4.82 -3.49 -4.65
C ILE A 117 -5.59 -4.30 -3.62
N PHE A 118 -6.66 -4.97 -4.05
CA PHE A 118 -7.44 -5.88 -3.23
C PHE A 118 -6.85 -7.29 -3.17
N PRO A 119 -6.99 -8.00 -2.03
CA PRO A 119 -6.88 -9.46 -2.02
C PRO A 119 -8.09 -10.08 -2.75
N PRO A 120 -8.00 -11.32 -3.28
CA PRO A 120 -9.12 -11.95 -3.98
C PRO A 120 -10.29 -12.33 -3.05
N SER A 121 -10.00 -12.55 -1.76
CA SER A 121 -10.96 -12.83 -0.67
C SER A 121 -10.29 -12.58 0.67
N LEU A 122 -11.07 -12.47 1.74
CA LEU A 122 -10.57 -12.37 3.11
C LEU A 122 -9.89 -13.67 3.55
N LYS A 123 -10.38 -14.82 3.09
CA LYS A 123 -9.74 -16.11 3.34
C LYS A 123 -8.34 -16.20 2.74
N SER A 124 -8.15 -15.70 1.52
CA SER A 124 -6.83 -15.59 0.89
C SER A 124 -5.92 -14.62 1.64
N LEU A 125 -6.46 -13.50 2.11
CA LEU A 125 -5.71 -12.54 2.91
C LEU A 125 -5.21 -13.18 4.21
N TRP A 126 -6.09 -13.87 4.95
CA TRP A 126 -5.74 -14.60 6.17
C TRP A 126 -4.61 -15.60 5.93
N SER A 127 -4.74 -16.46 4.90
CA SER A 127 -3.69 -17.44 4.54
C SER A 127 -2.35 -16.78 4.20
N ARG A 128 -2.36 -15.63 3.52
CA ARG A 128 -1.13 -14.89 3.21
C ARG A 128 -0.47 -14.25 4.44
N LEU A 129 -1.27 -13.81 5.42
CA LEU A 129 -0.75 -13.33 6.71
C LEU A 129 -0.15 -14.49 7.52
N GLU A 130 -0.81 -15.65 7.51
CA GLU A 130 -0.35 -16.87 8.18
C GLU A 130 0.97 -17.39 7.62
N SER A 131 1.14 -17.43 6.30
CA SER A 131 2.33 -17.94 5.64
C SER A 131 3.62 -17.17 5.94
N ARG A 132 3.54 -15.96 6.50
CA ARG A 132 4.71 -15.17 6.92
C ARG A 132 5.41 -15.75 8.15
N GLY A 133 4.72 -16.53 8.98
CA GLY A 133 5.29 -17.37 10.03
C GLY A 133 5.95 -16.67 11.23
N THR A 134 5.94 -15.33 11.27
CA THR A 134 6.64 -14.53 12.28
C THR A 134 5.75 -13.96 13.38
N ASP A 135 4.43 -14.01 13.19
CA ASP A 135 3.46 -13.36 14.06
C ASP A 135 2.78 -14.39 14.97
N SER A 136 2.48 -13.99 16.22
CA SER A 136 1.54 -14.75 17.06
C SER A 136 0.13 -14.72 16.45
N ASP A 137 -0.73 -15.62 16.86
CA ASP A 137 -2.12 -15.67 16.40
C ASP A 137 -2.87 -14.36 16.68
N GLU A 138 -2.65 -13.74 17.86
CA GLU A 138 -3.24 -12.45 18.24
C GLU A 138 -2.74 -11.32 17.33
N THR A 139 -1.44 -11.28 17.07
CA THR A 139 -0.85 -10.29 16.17
C THR A 139 -1.39 -10.45 14.76
N ARG A 140 -1.55 -11.69 14.30
CA ARG A 140 -2.14 -11.99 12.98
C ARG A 140 -3.59 -11.54 12.90
N TRP A 141 -4.39 -11.80 13.96
CA TRP A 141 -5.78 -11.34 14.02
C TRP A 141 -5.88 -9.83 13.97
N LEU A 142 -5.07 -9.11 14.76
CA LEU A 142 -5.02 -7.65 14.73
C LEU A 142 -4.67 -7.12 13.34
N ARG A 143 -3.66 -7.71 12.69
CA ARG A 143 -3.28 -7.34 11.31
C ARG A 143 -4.37 -7.61 10.30
N PHE A 144 -5.14 -8.68 10.47
CA PHE A 144 -6.27 -9.00 9.62
C PHE A 144 -7.41 -7.98 9.80
N CYS A 145 -7.73 -7.59 11.02
CA CYS A 145 -8.71 -6.56 11.30
C CYS A 145 -8.30 -5.21 10.71
N ASN A 146 -7.05 -4.79 10.92
CA ASN A 146 -6.52 -3.54 10.34
C ASN A 146 -6.58 -3.58 8.80
N ALA A 147 -6.21 -4.72 8.19
CA ALA A 147 -6.29 -4.89 6.75
C ALA A 147 -7.74 -4.81 6.21
N TYR A 148 -8.72 -5.28 6.99
CA TYR A 148 -10.13 -5.11 6.65
C TYR A 148 -10.56 -3.63 6.73
N GLU A 149 -10.15 -2.89 7.76
CA GLU A 149 -10.42 -1.44 7.87
C GLU A 149 -9.79 -0.66 6.70
N GLU A 150 -8.59 -1.03 6.25
CA GLU A 150 -7.97 -0.45 5.06
C GLU A 150 -8.79 -0.72 3.80
N ILE A 151 -9.41 -1.91 3.67
CA ILE A 151 -10.31 -2.25 2.55
C ILE A 151 -11.57 -1.38 2.58
N GLU A 152 -12.17 -1.16 3.75
CA GLU A 152 -13.36 -0.31 3.89
C GLU A 152 -13.10 1.14 3.47
N SER A 153 -11.87 1.61 3.60
CA SER A 153 -11.46 2.98 3.23
C SER A 153 -11.05 3.13 1.76
N ALA A 154 -11.15 2.06 0.95
CA ALA A 154 -10.63 2.06 -0.41
C ALA A 154 -11.54 2.74 -1.44
N ASP A 155 -12.75 3.15 -1.11
CA ASP A 155 -13.72 3.78 -2.03
C ASP A 155 -13.24 5.12 -2.63
N THR A 156 -12.23 5.73 -2.02
CA THR A 156 -11.67 7.02 -2.42
C THR A 156 -10.57 6.94 -3.49
N TYR A 157 -10.22 5.73 -3.96
CA TYR A 157 -9.19 5.51 -4.96
C TYR A 157 -9.75 5.60 -6.39
N ASP A 158 -8.89 6.02 -7.34
CA ASP A 158 -9.26 6.18 -8.75
C ASP A 158 -9.32 4.85 -9.50
N PHE A 159 -8.44 3.91 -9.14
CA PHE A 159 -8.30 2.62 -9.81
C PHE A 159 -8.18 1.46 -8.81
N PHE A 160 -8.60 0.29 -9.26
CA PHE A 160 -8.62 -0.92 -8.45
C PHE A 160 -8.04 -2.11 -9.20
N VAL A 161 -7.24 -2.91 -8.49
CA VAL A 161 -6.65 -4.15 -9.00
C VAL A 161 -6.90 -5.27 -8.00
N VAL A 162 -7.44 -6.40 -8.43
CA VAL A 162 -7.57 -7.59 -7.58
C VAL A 162 -6.38 -8.51 -7.82
N ASN A 163 -5.59 -8.76 -6.79
CA ASN A 163 -4.45 -9.67 -6.86
C ASN A 163 -4.85 -11.12 -6.61
N ARG A 164 -5.57 -11.70 -7.59
CA ARG A 164 -5.93 -13.13 -7.59
C ARG A 164 -4.75 -13.96 -8.04
N HIS A 165 -4.22 -13.64 -9.21
CA HIS A 165 -3.01 -14.21 -9.79
C HIS A 165 -2.03 -13.08 -10.09
N LEU A 166 -0.77 -13.26 -9.70
CA LEU A 166 0.24 -12.21 -9.78
C LEU A 166 0.42 -11.66 -11.20
N ASP A 167 0.39 -12.54 -12.21
CA ASP A 167 0.56 -12.14 -13.61
C ASP A 167 -0.60 -11.30 -14.14
N GLU A 168 -1.84 -11.68 -13.83
CA GLU A 168 -3.04 -10.92 -14.21
C GLU A 168 -3.08 -9.55 -13.52
N ALA A 169 -2.77 -9.52 -12.22
CA ALA A 169 -2.71 -8.29 -11.45
C ALA A 169 -1.60 -7.35 -11.97
N TYR A 170 -0.45 -7.91 -12.35
CA TYR A 170 0.64 -7.16 -12.96
C TYR A 170 0.23 -6.54 -14.28
N VAL A 171 -0.41 -7.29 -15.19
CA VAL A 171 -0.90 -6.76 -16.49
C VAL A 171 -1.87 -5.59 -16.25
N LYS A 172 -2.81 -5.73 -15.31
CA LYS A 172 -3.76 -4.66 -14.97
C LYS A 172 -3.05 -3.44 -14.37
N LEU A 173 -2.10 -3.64 -13.46
CA LEU A 173 -1.33 -2.54 -12.87
C LEU A 173 -0.49 -1.83 -13.93
N LYS A 174 0.16 -2.58 -14.81
CA LYS A 174 0.94 -2.04 -15.93
C LYS A 174 0.06 -1.22 -16.89
N SER A 175 -1.13 -1.69 -17.25
CA SER A 175 -2.04 -0.96 -18.14
C SER A 175 -2.44 0.40 -17.57
N ILE A 176 -2.58 0.51 -16.24
CA ILE A 176 -2.90 1.77 -15.57
C ILE A 176 -1.68 2.71 -15.56
N VAL A 177 -0.52 2.20 -15.13
CA VAL A 177 0.64 3.03 -14.81
C VAL A 177 1.48 3.36 -16.05
N VAL A 178 1.67 2.38 -16.93
CA VAL A 178 2.61 2.45 -18.06
C VAL A 178 1.88 2.79 -19.36
N ASP A 179 0.86 2.01 -19.65
CA ASP A 179 0.21 2.07 -20.96
C ASP A 179 -0.86 3.19 -21.03
N GLY A 180 -1.32 3.70 -19.86
CA GLY A 180 -2.35 4.73 -19.77
C GLY A 180 -3.72 4.28 -20.29
N THR A 181 -3.95 2.97 -20.34
CA THR A 181 -5.16 2.34 -20.92
C THR A 181 -5.85 1.42 -19.89
N PRO A 182 -6.29 1.96 -18.73
CA PRO A 182 -7.00 1.16 -17.75
C PRO A 182 -8.34 0.67 -18.31
N ASP A 183 -8.69 -0.59 -18.03
CA ASP A 183 -10.03 -1.09 -18.30
C ASP A 183 -11.08 -0.31 -17.50
N ALA A 184 -12.28 -0.15 -18.05
CA ALA A 184 -13.40 0.48 -17.35
C ALA A 184 -13.69 -0.23 -16.01
N GLU A 185 -13.52 -1.56 -15.95
CA GLU A 185 -13.63 -2.35 -14.73
C GLU A 185 -12.70 -1.84 -13.63
N ASN A 186 -11.45 -1.45 -13.96
CA ASN A 186 -10.49 -0.95 -12.97
C ASN A 186 -10.96 0.32 -12.25
N LYS A 187 -11.88 1.10 -12.83
CA LYS A 187 -12.46 2.29 -12.21
C LYS A 187 -13.73 1.99 -11.41
N LEU A 188 -14.54 1.07 -11.90
CA LEU A 188 -15.91 0.89 -11.42
C LEU A 188 -16.06 -0.23 -10.38
N MET A 189 -15.08 -1.13 -10.30
CA MET A 189 -15.20 -2.32 -9.44
C MET A 189 -15.05 -2.06 -7.95
N GLY A 190 -14.41 -0.96 -7.54
CA GLY A 190 -14.06 -0.69 -6.15
C GLY A 190 -15.23 -0.84 -5.18
N PRO A 191 -16.30 -0.03 -5.27
CA PRO A 191 -17.41 -0.09 -4.33
C PRO A 191 -18.08 -1.46 -4.26
N LYS A 192 -18.27 -2.11 -5.41
CA LYS A 192 -18.87 -3.45 -5.49
C LYS A 192 -17.95 -4.51 -4.85
N TYR A 193 -16.64 -4.34 -4.99
CA TYR A 193 -15.68 -5.29 -4.42
C TYR A 193 -15.54 -5.12 -2.90
N ILE A 194 -15.60 -3.88 -2.40
CA ILE A 194 -15.66 -3.58 -0.98
C ILE A 194 -16.90 -4.24 -0.37
N GLU A 195 -18.08 -4.08 -0.98
CA GLU A 195 -19.32 -4.69 -0.52
C GLU A 195 -19.24 -6.22 -0.47
N LYS A 196 -18.63 -6.84 -1.48
CA LYS A 196 -18.37 -8.28 -1.50
C LYS A 196 -17.52 -8.72 -0.29
N LEU A 197 -16.42 -8.01 0.00
CA LEU A 197 -15.52 -8.35 1.11
C LEU A 197 -16.17 -8.04 2.46
N ARG A 198 -17.00 -7.00 2.55
CA ARG A 198 -17.84 -6.69 3.72
C ARG A 198 -18.82 -7.82 4.02
N SER A 199 -19.49 -8.32 3.00
CA SER A 199 -20.39 -9.48 3.14
C SER A 199 -19.63 -10.73 3.59
N GLU A 200 -18.43 -10.97 3.05
CA GLU A 200 -17.58 -12.07 3.50
C GLU A 200 -17.19 -11.91 4.99
N PHE A 201 -16.81 -10.70 5.43
CA PHE A 201 -16.44 -10.40 6.82
C PHE A 201 -17.59 -10.63 7.80
N SER A 202 -18.81 -10.27 7.40
CA SER A 202 -19.98 -10.34 8.27
C SER A 202 -20.59 -11.75 8.35
N ASN A 203 -20.51 -12.53 7.26
CA ASN A 203 -21.27 -13.77 7.11
C ASN A 203 -20.41 -15.06 7.15
N SER A 204 -19.08 -14.93 7.26
CA SER A 204 -18.22 -16.12 7.28
C SER A 204 -18.08 -16.72 8.67
N GLU A 205 -18.42 -17.99 8.80
CA GLU A 205 -18.33 -18.80 10.04
C GLU A 205 -16.90 -18.77 10.63
N TRP A 206 -15.88 -19.00 9.79
CA TRP A 206 -14.48 -18.99 10.22
C TRP A 206 -14.02 -17.63 10.80
N ILE A 207 -14.56 -16.50 10.30
CA ILE A 207 -14.29 -15.17 10.87
C ILE A 207 -14.98 -15.01 12.22
N ALA A 208 -16.22 -15.50 12.35
CA ALA A 208 -16.93 -15.49 13.62
C ALA A 208 -16.21 -16.32 14.70
N GLU A 209 -15.66 -17.48 14.35
CA GLU A 209 -14.83 -18.31 15.23
C GLU A 209 -13.55 -17.58 15.67
N LEU A 210 -12.83 -16.96 14.74
CA LEU A 210 -11.62 -16.17 15.07
C LEU A 210 -11.96 -14.99 15.97
N ARG A 211 -13.06 -14.28 15.66
CA ARG A 211 -13.52 -13.17 16.50
C ARG A 211 -13.82 -13.64 17.93
N ALA A 212 -14.54 -14.75 18.08
CA ALA A 212 -14.83 -15.31 19.42
C ALA A 212 -13.55 -15.72 20.16
N LYS A 213 -12.52 -16.21 19.45
CA LYS A 213 -11.23 -16.60 20.02
C LYS A 213 -10.41 -15.41 20.52
N PHE A 214 -10.44 -14.26 19.83
CA PHE A 214 -9.53 -13.13 20.07
C PHE A 214 -10.21 -11.86 20.61
N SER A 215 -11.53 -11.86 20.86
CA SER A 215 -12.27 -10.74 21.46
C SER A 215 -12.48 -10.89 22.97
N GLN A 216 -11.67 -11.74 23.65
CA GLN A 216 -11.69 -11.88 25.11
C GLN A 216 -10.71 -10.93 25.77
#